data_e0950839a083b5ebe3f303757fc53dec
#
_entry.id   e0950839a083b5ebe3f303757fc53dec
#
_cell.length_a   1.000
_cell.length_b   1.000
_cell.length_c   1.000
_cell.angle_alpha   90.00
_cell.angle_beta   90.00
_cell.angle_gamma   90.00
#
_symmetry.space_group_name_H-M   'P 1'
#
loop_
_entity.id
_entity.type
_entity.pdbx_description
1 polymer ?
#
loop_
_entity_poly.entity_id
_entity_poly.type
_entity_poly.pdbx_seq_one_letter_code
_entity_poly.pdbx_strand_id
1 'polypeptide(L)'
;MIRKSNASLLLLTLLTLLSLLLAGCSPQAIEPASQTTQAVINLTDGLSRSITLEGIPQRIVSLAPSNTEILYAIGAGPLLVGRDEFSNYPEVALSLPSVGGAWGNYDSEAIVALNPDLVLAAEINPPELVQSLENLGLTVFLLPNPTDINGIYQILETAAQITGRQAETAVLVESLKERVEAVTSQTASLSDRPAVFYELDSTEPNAPYTAGSGTFVDLLIGLAGGSNVASVMDSPWAQISLEQLVIMDPEIILLGDSAYGVTPESVAARPGWETISAVKNGSVFPFNDDLVSRPGPRMVDGLEAMARLIHPEIFK
;
A
#
# COMPACT_ATOMS: atom_id res chain seq x y z
N MET A 1 -84.94 -49.02 -33.78
CA MET A 1 -83.77 -48.65 -34.60
C MET A 1 -82.66 -48.09 -33.69
N ILE A 2 -81.57 -48.59 -33.76
CA ILE A 2 -80.39 -48.70 -32.92
C ILE A 2 -79.70 -47.37 -32.72
N ARG A 3 -79.62 -46.95 -31.42
CA ARG A 3 -78.81 -45.83 -30.96
C ARG A 3 -77.60 -46.42 -30.26
N LYS A 4 -76.60 -46.82 -31.05
CA LYS A 4 -75.29 -47.20 -30.54
C LYS A 4 -74.24 -46.31 -31.23
N SER A 5 -73.34 -45.70 -30.43
CA SER A 5 -72.03 -45.23 -30.91
C SER A 5 -71.47 -43.88 -30.40
N ASN A 6 -71.92 -43.31 -29.32
CA ASN A 6 -71.26 -42.14 -28.86
C ASN A 6 -70.35 -42.40 -27.58
N ALA A 7 -70.56 -43.56 -26.91
CA ALA A 7 -69.78 -43.89 -25.77
C ALA A 7 -68.34 -44.35 -26.08
N SER A 8 -68.14 -45.03 -27.19
CA SER A 8 -66.80 -45.52 -27.58
C SER A 8 -65.90 -44.40 -28.08
N LEU A 9 -66.46 -43.34 -28.69
CA LEU A 9 -65.72 -42.19 -29.16
C LEU A 9 -65.26 -41.29 -27.97
N LEU A 10 -66.12 -41.14 -26.97
CA LEU A 10 -65.80 -40.42 -25.69
C LEU A 10 -64.73 -41.16 -24.89
N LEU A 11 -64.72 -42.48 -24.84
CA LEU A 11 -63.74 -43.26 -24.17
C LEU A 11 -62.36 -43.19 -24.80
N LEU A 12 -62.29 -43.14 -26.16
CA LEU A 12 -61.03 -43.02 -26.93
C LEU A 12 -60.42 -41.63 -26.79
N THR A 13 -61.24 -40.55 -26.75
CA THR A 13 -60.75 -39.18 -26.55
C THR A 13 -60.30 -38.95 -25.11
N LEU A 14 -60.91 -39.59 -24.10
CA LEU A 14 -60.48 -39.52 -22.73
C LEU A 14 -59.16 -40.26 -22.49
N LEU A 15 -58.90 -41.39 -23.16
CA LEU A 15 -57.68 -42.16 -23.07
C LEU A 15 -56.50 -41.43 -23.75
N THR A 16 -56.73 -40.69 -24.87
CA THR A 16 -55.68 -39.90 -25.51
C THR A 16 -55.35 -38.62 -24.74
N LEU A 17 -56.30 -38.01 -24.02
CA LEU A 17 -56.03 -36.87 -23.14
C LEU A 17 -55.27 -37.29 -21.89
N LEU A 18 -55.49 -38.47 -21.37
CA LEU A 18 -54.80 -38.98 -20.17
C LEU A 18 -53.35 -39.38 -20.49
N SER A 19 -53.05 -39.81 -21.73
CA SER A 19 -51.64 -40.12 -22.15
C SER A 19 -50.78 -38.86 -22.39
N LEU A 20 -51.39 -37.70 -22.69
CA LEU A 20 -50.65 -36.44 -22.80
C LEU A 20 -50.23 -35.82 -21.46
N LEU A 21 -50.91 -36.17 -20.35
CA LEU A 21 -50.59 -35.65 -19.00
C LEU A 21 -49.44 -36.41 -18.31
N LEU A 22 -49.01 -37.55 -18.82
CA LEU A 22 -47.90 -38.36 -18.28
C LEU A 22 -46.55 -38.09 -18.93
N ALA A 23 -46.46 -37.25 -19.99
CA ALA A 23 -45.22 -36.92 -20.65
C ALA A 23 -44.47 -35.69 -20.10
N GLY A 24 -44.90 -35.09 -18.96
CA GLY A 24 -44.42 -33.81 -18.43
C GLY A 24 -43.44 -33.88 -17.27
N CYS A 25 -43.00 -35.04 -16.81
CA CYS A 25 -41.96 -35.14 -15.76
C CYS A 25 -40.71 -35.83 -16.32
N SER A 26 -39.96 -35.14 -17.15
CA SER A 26 -38.54 -35.41 -17.30
C SER A 26 -37.84 -34.87 -16.05
N PRO A 27 -37.12 -35.69 -15.25
CA PRO A 27 -36.25 -35.15 -14.23
C PRO A 27 -35.22 -34.25 -14.95
N GLN A 28 -35.28 -32.91 -14.73
CA GLN A 28 -34.18 -32.04 -15.08
C GLN A 28 -32.97 -32.61 -14.36
N ALA A 29 -32.02 -33.14 -15.11
CA ALA A 29 -30.70 -33.42 -14.59
C ALA A 29 -30.20 -32.10 -14.00
N ILE A 30 -30.04 -32.05 -12.68
CA ILE A 30 -29.32 -30.99 -12.01
C ILE A 30 -27.90 -31.13 -12.59
N GLU A 31 -27.55 -30.29 -13.56
CA GLU A 31 -26.15 -30.12 -13.94
C GLU A 31 -25.40 -29.81 -12.65
N PRO A 32 -24.36 -30.62 -12.31
CA PRO A 32 -23.54 -30.28 -11.17
C PRO A 32 -23.06 -28.86 -11.38
N ALA A 33 -23.34 -27.97 -10.41
CA ALA A 33 -22.85 -26.60 -10.41
C ALA A 33 -21.38 -26.68 -10.82
N SER A 34 -21.03 -26.03 -11.92
CA SER A 34 -19.65 -25.95 -12.41
C SER A 34 -18.85 -25.45 -11.20
N GLN A 35 -18.10 -26.33 -10.56
CA GLN A 35 -17.12 -25.93 -9.56
C GLN A 35 -16.12 -25.09 -10.33
N THR A 36 -16.26 -23.79 -10.21
CA THR A 36 -15.22 -22.85 -10.65
C THR A 36 -14.00 -23.25 -9.83
N THR A 37 -13.11 -24.02 -10.41
CA THR A 37 -11.79 -24.30 -9.83
C THR A 37 -11.15 -22.93 -9.69
N GLN A 38 -11.15 -22.39 -8.48
CA GLN A 38 -10.40 -21.17 -8.18
C GLN A 38 -8.94 -21.45 -8.55
N ALA A 39 -8.37 -20.57 -9.37
CA ALA A 39 -6.98 -20.76 -9.79
C ALA A 39 -6.07 -20.65 -8.55
N VAL A 40 -5.28 -21.67 -8.31
CA VAL A 40 -4.24 -21.65 -7.27
C VAL A 40 -3.20 -20.58 -7.62
N ILE A 41 -2.90 -19.73 -6.68
CA ILE A 41 -1.94 -18.62 -6.82
C ILE A 41 -0.69 -19.01 -6.03
N ASN A 42 0.47 -19.11 -6.71
CA ASN A 42 1.75 -19.39 -6.08
C ASN A 42 2.66 -18.17 -6.24
N LEU A 43 3.10 -17.58 -5.14
CA LEU A 43 3.95 -16.40 -5.12
C LEU A 43 5.08 -16.58 -4.11
N THR A 44 6.19 -15.90 -4.37
CA THR A 44 7.29 -15.77 -3.40
C THR A 44 7.12 -14.45 -2.65
N ASP A 45 7.13 -14.53 -1.34
CA ASP A 45 6.99 -13.38 -0.46
C ASP A 45 8.35 -12.71 -0.13
N GLY A 46 8.31 -11.61 0.62
CA GLY A 46 9.50 -10.84 1.01
C GLY A 46 10.46 -11.58 1.95
N LEU A 47 10.04 -12.71 2.55
CA LEU A 47 10.92 -13.61 3.30
C LEU A 47 11.45 -14.78 2.43
N SER A 48 11.31 -14.67 1.10
CA SER A 48 11.71 -15.71 0.12
C SER A 48 10.98 -17.04 0.31
N ARG A 49 9.77 -17.04 0.88
CA ARG A 49 8.94 -18.22 1.08
C ARG A 49 7.98 -18.38 -0.09
N SER A 50 7.73 -19.62 -0.50
CA SER A 50 6.67 -19.92 -1.48
C SER A 50 5.33 -20.03 -0.76
N ILE A 51 4.42 -19.11 -1.02
CA ILE A 51 3.07 -19.06 -0.44
C ILE A 51 2.08 -19.49 -1.52
N THR A 52 1.21 -20.42 -1.16
CA THR A 52 0.13 -20.93 -2.02
C THR A 52 -1.21 -20.43 -1.47
N LEU A 53 -1.98 -19.74 -2.32
CA LEU A 53 -3.35 -19.33 -2.03
C LEU A 53 -4.32 -20.17 -2.88
N GLU A 54 -5.30 -20.79 -2.24
CA GLU A 54 -6.32 -21.65 -2.90
C GLU A 54 -7.36 -20.85 -3.71
N GLY A 55 -7.06 -19.59 -3.98
CA GLY A 55 -7.89 -18.65 -4.74
C GLY A 55 -7.66 -17.23 -4.29
N ILE A 56 -8.49 -16.31 -4.79
CA ILE A 56 -8.42 -14.91 -4.42
C ILE A 56 -8.98 -14.74 -2.98
N PRO A 57 -8.16 -14.22 -2.03
CA PRO A 57 -8.60 -13.94 -0.67
C PRO A 57 -9.83 -13.04 -0.65
N GLN A 58 -10.75 -13.33 0.26
CA GLN A 58 -11.98 -12.55 0.46
C GLN A 58 -11.95 -11.75 1.78
N ARG A 59 -11.04 -12.09 2.68
CA ARG A 59 -10.93 -11.51 4.02
C ARG A 59 -9.46 -11.28 4.36
N ILE A 60 -9.00 -10.04 4.15
CA ILE A 60 -7.60 -9.67 4.35
C ILE A 60 -7.48 -8.82 5.62
N VAL A 61 -6.52 -9.16 6.48
CA VAL A 61 -6.04 -8.27 7.53
C VAL A 61 -4.72 -7.66 7.09
N SER A 62 -4.62 -6.33 7.14
CA SER A 62 -3.41 -5.58 6.82
C SER A 62 -2.64 -5.24 8.11
N LEU A 63 -1.36 -5.54 8.16
CA LEU A 63 -0.47 -5.26 9.29
C LEU A 63 0.46 -4.06 9.07
N ALA A 64 0.23 -3.27 8.01
CA ALA A 64 1.03 -2.08 7.73
C ALA A 64 0.23 -1.02 6.96
N PRO A 65 0.49 0.29 7.21
CA PRO A 65 -0.16 1.37 6.48
C PRO A 65 0.05 1.27 4.96
N SER A 66 1.27 0.95 4.51
CA SER A 66 1.58 0.77 3.09
C SER A 66 0.71 -0.28 2.41
N ASN A 67 0.49 -1.43 3.07
CA ASN A 67 -0.35 -2.50 2.55
C ASN A 67 -1.81 -2.07 2.42
N THR A 68 -2.32 -1.36 3.44
CA THR A 68 -3.67 -0.80 3.42
C THR A 68 -3.84 0.18 2.26
N GLU A 69 -2.90 1.10 2.07
CA GLU A 69 -2.93 2.08 0.98
C GLU A 69 -2.85 1.41 -0.40
N ILE A 70 -1.99 0.41 -0.56
CA ILE A 70 -1.88 -0.40 -1.78
C ILE A 70 -3.22 -1.06 -2.12
N LEU A 71 -3.82 -1.77 -1.15
CA LEU A 71 -5.08 -2.48 -1.38
C LEU A 71 -6.23 -1.54 -1.78
N TYR A 72 -6.32 -0.36 -1.16
CA TYR A 72 -7.31 0.63 -1.58
C TYR A 72 -7.01 1.19 -2.98
N ALA A 73 -5.76 1.48 -3.28
CA ALA A 73 -5.36 2.08 -4.56
C ALA A 73 -5.62 1.17 -5.76
N ILE A 74 -5.46 -0.15 -5.59
CA ILE A 74 -5.74 -1.15 -6.63
C ILE A 74 -7.21 -1.61 -6.66
N GLY A 75 -8.09 -1.02 -5.83
CA GLY A 75 -9.51 -1.38 -5.75
C GLY A 75 -9.82 -2.65 -4.96
N ALA A 76 -8.87 -3.15 -4.15
CA ALA A 76 -9.04 -4.31 -3.28
C ALA A 76 -9.47 -3.94 -1.85
N GLY A 77 -9.71 -2.67 -1.54
CA GLY A 77 -10.17 -2.20 -0.23
C GLY A 77 -11.37 -2.96 0.36
N PRO A 78 -12.39 -3.35 -0.43
CA PRO A 78 -13.52 -4.14 0.07
C PRO A 78 -13.15 -5.52 0.62
N LEU A 79 -11.96 -6.04 0.36
CA LEU A 79 -11.47 -7.31 0.89
C LEU A 79 -10.87 -7.15 2.31
N LEU A 80 -10.58 -5.91 2.75
CA LEU A 80 -10.04 -5.64 4.07
C LEU A 80 -11.10 -5.85 5.14
N VAL A 81 -10.75 -6.62 6.18
CA VAL A 81 -11.59 -6.87 7.35
C VAL A 81 -10.94 -6.38 8.64
N GLY A 82 -9.67 -5.97 8.60
CA GLY A 82 -8.94 -5.40 9.72
C GLY A 82 -7.67 -4.69 9.25
N ARG A 83 -7.21 -3.75 10.06
CA ARG A 83 -6.02 -2.93 9.79
C ARG A 83 -5.15 -2.77 11.02
N ASP A 84 -3.87 -2.46 10.82
CA ASP A 84 -3.03 -1.98 11.90
C ASP A 84 -3.48 -0.59 12.40
N GLU A 85 -2.97 -0.17 13.54
CA GLU A 85 -3.40 1.08 14.21
C GLU A 85 -3.06 2.34 13.41
N PHE A 86 -1.93 2.34 12.68
CA PHE A 86 -1.44 3.47 11.91
C PHE A 86 -2.02 3.56 10.49
N SER A 87 -2.77 2.56 10.03
CA SER A 87 -3.48 2.58 8.75
C SER A 87 -4.65 3.57 8.79
N ASN A 88 -4.40 4.82 8.41
CA ASN A 88 -5.34 5.94 8.45
C ASN A 88 -5.69 6.50 7.06
N TYR A 89 -5.13 5.94 5.99
CA TYR A 89 -5.39 6.37 4.62
C TYR A 89 -5.77 5.20 3.71
N PRO A 90 -6.77 5.39 2.81
CA PRO A 90 -7.71 6.52 2.80
C PRO A 90 -8.57 6.56 4.07
N GLU A 91 -9.22 7.69 4.38
CA GLU A 91 -9.98 7.89 5.62
C GLU A 91 -10.99 6.77 5.91
N VAL A 92 -11.57 6.16 4.88
CA VAL A 92 -12.49 5.03 5.01
C VAL A 92 -11.86 3.83 5.71
N ALA A 93 -10.52 3.68 5.70
CA ALA A 93 -9.82 2.62 6.41
C ALA A 93 -10.05 2.70 7.92
N LEU A 94 -10.26 3.90 8.47
CA LEU A 94 -10.54 4.11 9.90
C LEU A 94 -11.82 3.42 10.37
N SER A 95 -12.73 3.06 9.46
CA SER A 95 -13.94 2.30 9.78
C SER A 95 -13.68 0.81 10.06
N LEU A 96 -12.51 0.30 9.68
CA LEU A 96 -12.11 -1.08 9.92
C LEU A 96 -11.64 -1.29 11.36
N PRO A 97 -11.88 -2.47 11.96
CA PRO A 97 -11.31 -2.84 13.24
C PRO A 97 -9.78 -2.72 13.23
N SER A 98 -9.22 -2.11 14.28
CA SER A 98 -7.76 -2.11 14.50
C SER A 98 -7.33 -3.41 15.17
N VAL A 99 -6.22 -3.96 14.71
CA VAL A 99 -5.56 -5.13 15.33
C VAL A 99 -4.29 -4.75 16.09
N GLY A 100 -4.16 -3.49 16.49
CA GLY A 100 -2.98 -2.97 17.16
C GLY A 100 -1.86 -2.64 16.17
N GLY A 101 -0.62 -2.78 16.58
CA GLY A 101 0.58 -2.51 15.79
C GLY A 101 1.42 -1.35 16.33
N ALA A 102 0.87 -0.55 17.27
CA ALA A 102 1.69 0.46 17.96
C ALA A 102 2.89 -0.20 18.63
N TRP A 103 4.08 0.33 18.32
CA TRP A 103 5.34 -0.16 18.86
C TRP A 103 5.56 -1.67 18.66
N GLY A 104 5.02 -2.24 17.57
CA GLY A 104 5.11 -3.66 17.27
C GLY A 104 4.16 -4.57 18.06
N ASN A 105 3.24 -4.01 18.85
CA ASN A 105 2.28 -4.77 19.65
C ASN A 105 1.01 -5.06 18.83
N TYR A 106 0.96 -6.22 18.19
CA TYR A 106 -0.21 -6.72 17.46
C TYR A 106 -1.05 -7.64 18.34
N ASP A 107 -2.37 -7.48 18.28
CA ASP A 107 -3.35 -8.34 18.96
C ASP A 107 -3.67 -9.55 18.08
N SER A 108 -2.94 -10.65 18.30
CA SER A 108 -3.13 -11.89 17.56
C SER A 108 -4.53 -12.51 17.76
N GLU A 109 -5.15 -12.30 18.94
CA GLU A 109 -6.51 -12.80 19.19
C GLU A 109 -7.54 -12.01 18.35
N ALA A 110 -7.38 -10.68 18.28
CA ALA A 110 -8.20 -9.85 17.41
C ALA A 110 -8.03 -10.23 15.93
N ILE A 111 -6.80 -10.51 15.48
CA ILE A 111 -6.54 -10.97 14.11
C ILE A 111 -7.29 -12.28 13.84
N VAL A 112 -7.15 -13.28 14.71
CA VAL A 112 -7.83 -14.58 14.56
C VAL A 112 -9.36 -14.41 14.59
N ALA A 113 -9.89 -13.55 15.47
CA ALA A 113 -11.33 -13.31 15.60
C ALA A 113 -11.95 -12.72 14.33
N LEU A 114 -11.17 -12.00 13.52
CA LEU A 114 -11.60 -11.49 12.22
C LEU A 114 -11.71 -12.57 11.14
N ASN A 115 -11.25 -13.80 11.45
CA ASN A 115 -11.28 -14.95 10.55
C ASN A 115 -10.79 -14.60 9.14
N PRO A 116 -9.54 -14.07 8.99
CA PRO A 116 -8.97 -13.77 7.70
C PRO A 116 -8.57 -15.04 6.95
N ASP A 117 -8.67 -14.99 5.62
CA ASP A 117 -8.08 -16.01 4.75
C ASP A 117 -6.66 -15.61 4.26
N LEU A 118 -6.30 -14.34 4.51
CA LEU A 118 -4.94 -13.83 4.31
C LEU A 118 -4.62 -12.73 5.33
N VAL A 119 -3.42 -12.80 5.91
CA VAL A 119 -2.79 -11.69 6.63
C VAL A 119 -1.69 -11.11 5.75
N LEU A 120 -1.77 -9.83 5.44
CA LEU A 120 -0.77 -9.15 4.62
C LEU A 120 0.18 -8.36 5.53
N ALA A 121 1.39 -8.87 5.66
CA ALA A 121 2.48 -8.26 6.40
C ALA A 121 3.39 -7.41 5.50
N ALA A 122 4.24 -6.58 6.09
CA ALA A 122 5.29 -5.80 5.43
C ALA A 122 6.61 -5.95 6.20
N GLU A 123 7.70 -5.44 5.66
CA GLU A 123 9.03 -5.57 6.27
C GLU A 123 9.13 -4.97 7.69
N ILE A 124 8.29 -3.98 8.01
CA ILE A 124 8.19 -3.42 9.37
C ILE A 124 7.73 -4.47 10.40
N ASN A 125 7.08 -5.55 9.95
CA ASN A 125 6.61 -6.63 10.81
C ASN A 125 7.74 -7.65 11.00
N PRO A 126 8.19 -7.91 12.25
CA PRO A 126 9.29 -8.83 12.47
C PRO A 126 8.93 -10.26 12.08
N PRO A 127 9.90 -11.07 11.59
CA PRO A 127 9.66 -12.46 11.19
C PRO A 127 9.04 -13.32 12.29
N GLU A 128 9.30 -13.01 13.55
CA GLU A 128 8.73 -13.71 14.72
C GLU A 128 7.22 -13.52 14.82
N LEU A 129 6.71 -12.33 14.45
CA LEU A 129 5.26 -12.09 14.37
C LEU A 129 4.64 -12.94 13.26
N VAL A 130 5.26 -12.96 12.09
CA VAL A 130 4.81 -13.77 10.96
C VAL A 130 4.71 -15.24 11.36
N GLN A 131 5.78 -15.79 11.96
CA GLN A 131 5.81 -17.19 12.43
C GLN A 131 4.75 -17.45 13.52
N SER A 132 4.52 -16.50 14.42
CA SER A 132 3.50 -16.62 15.47
C SER A 132 2.09 -16.72 14.88
N LEU A 133 1.76 -15.91 13.88
CA LEU A 133 0.47 -15.93 13.19
C LEU A 133 0.27 -17.24 12.39
N GLU A 134 1.33 -17.74 11.75
CA GLU A 134 1.29 -19.03 11.06
C GLU A 134 1.07 -20.22 12.03
N ASN A 135 1.68 -20.18 13.21
CA ASN A 135 1.44 -21.16 14.26
C ASN A 135 -0.01 -21.20 14.77
N LEU A 136 -0.73 -20.08 14.59
CA LEU A 136 -2.17 -19.99 14.85
C LEU A 136 -3.05 -20.46 13.66
N GLY A 137 -2.43 -20.96 12.59
CA GLY A 137 -3.09 -21.50 11.40
C GLY A 137 -3.48 -20.44 10.37
N LEU A 138 -2.95 -19.22 10.46
CA LEU A 138 -3.21 -18.16 9.51
C LEU A 138 -2.25 -18.23 8.31
N THR A 139 -2.74 -17.93 7.12
CA THR A 139 -1.89 -17.71 5.95
C THR A 139 -1.35 -16.29 6.00
N VAL A 140 -0.01 -16.14 6.03
CA VAL A 140 0.66 -14.84 6.06
C VAL A 140 1.48 -14.67 4.80
N PHE A 141 1.29 -13.55 4.11
CA PHE A 141 2.12 -13.11 2.98
C PHE A 141 2.80 -11.79 3.35
N LEU A 142 4.12 -11.75 3.32
CA LEU A 142 4.88 -10.53 3.55
C LEU A 142 5.18 -9.88 2.21
N LEU A 143 4.59 -8.70 1.95
CA LEU A 143 4.98 -7.88 0.79
C LEU A 143 6.43 -7.40 0.97
N PRO A 144 7.28 -7.60 -0.05
CA PRO A 144 8.67 -7.14 0.05
C PRO A 144 8.73 -5.61 0.11
N ASN A 145 9.76 -5.10 0.77
CA ASN A 145 10.02 -3.66 0.76
C ASN A 145 10.72 -3.29 -0.56
N PRO A 146 10.17 -2.35 -1.33
CA PRO A 146 10.83 -1.92 -2.56
C PRO A 146 12.07 -1.09 -2.24
N THR A 147 13.09 -1.15 -3.09
CA THR A 147 14.33 -0.38 -2.93
C THR A 147 14.44 0.78 -3.92
N ASP A 148 13.54 0.83 -4.90
CA ASP A 148 13.46 1.88 -5.91
C ASP A 148 12.02 2.07 -6.41
N ILE A 149 11.83 3.00 -7.33
CA ILE A 149 10.50 3.30 -7.92
C ILE A 149 9.94 2.09 -8.70
N ASN A 150 10.78 1.31 -9.37
CA ASN A 150 10.30 0.12 -10.08
C ASN A 150 9.81 -0.95 -9.11
N GLY A 151 10.47 -1.08 -7.96
CA GLY A 151 10.01 -1.95 -6.88
C GLY A 151 8.62 -1.59 -6.36
N ILE A 152 8.25 -0.30 -6.35
CA ILE A 152 6.88 0.13 -6.01
C ILE A 152 5.87 -0.42 -7.03
N TYR A 153 6.17 -0.38 -8.32
CA TYR A 153 5.30 -0.98 -9.33
C TYR A 153 5.16 -2.49 -9.13
N GLN A 154 6.27 -3.17 -8.82
CA GLN A 154 6.28 -4.62 -8.59
C GLN A 154 5.43 -5.03 -7.38
N ILE A 155 5.47 -4.29 -6.26
CA ILE A 155 4.62 -4.63 -5.10
C ILE A 155 3.14 -4.38 -5.38
N LEU A 156 2.79 -3.36 -6.18
CA LEU A 156 1.42 -3.15 -6.66
C LEU A 156 0.96 -4.32 -7.53
N GLU A 157 1.79 -4.78 -8.46
CA GLU A 157 1.50 -5.93 -9.33
C GLU A 157 1.38 -7.23 -8.52
N THR A 158 2.22 -7.42 -7.49
CA THR A 158 2.13 -8.57 -6.58
C THR A 158 0.82 -8.55 -5.79
N ALA A 159 0.45 -7.41 -5.22
CA ALA A 159 -0.82 -7.25 -4.53
C ALA A 159 -2.02 -7.47 -5.47
N ALA A 160 -1.89 -7.06 -6.73
CA ALA A 160 -2.90 -7.30 -7.76
C ALA A 160 -3.06 -8.79 -8.10
N GLN A 161 -1.96 -9.54 -8.19
CA GLN A 161 -2.01 -10.99 -8.41
C GLN A 161 -2.72 -11.69 -7.25
N ILE A 162 -2.42 -11.29 -6.01
CA ILE A 162 -3.08 -11.81 -4.81
C ILE A 162 -4.59 -11.54 -4.84
N THR A 163 -5.00 -10.35 -5.26
CA THR A 163 -6.39 -9.85 -5.10
C THR A 163 -7.22 -9.91 -6.39
N GLY A 164 -6.65 -10.38 -7.51
CA GLY A 164 -7.34 -10.43 -8.80
C GLY A 164 -7.60 -9.05 -9.42
N ARG A 165 -6.75 -8.03 -9.12
CA ARG A 165 -6.90 -6.64 -9.57
C ARG A 165 -5.87 -6.21 -10.62
N GLN A 166 -5.42 -7.15 -11.47
CA GLN A 166 -4.36 -6.88 -12.45
C GLN A 166 -4.72 -5.78 -13.46
N ALA A 167 -5.97 -5.76 -13.91
CA ALA A 167 -6.39 -4.77 -14.91
C ALA A 167 -6.41 -3.34 -14.36
N GLU A 168 -6.97 -3.14 -13.18
CA GLU A 168 -7.02 -1.85 -12.49
C GLU A 168 -5.61 -1.38 -12.13
N THR A 169 -4.77 -2.31 -11.66
CA THR A 169 -3.38 -2.02 -11.28
C THR A 169 -2.52 -1.62 -12.47
N ALA A 170 -2.72 -2.24 -13.64
CA ALA A 170 -1.97 -1.86 -14.85
C ALA A 170 -2.21 -0.39 -15.24
N VAL A 171 -3.46 0.09 -15.12
CA VAL A 171 -3.81 1.50 -15.36
C VAL A 171 -3.16 2.41 -14.31
N LEU A 172 -3.20 2.01 -13.04
CA LEU A 172 -2.56 2.77 -11.96
C LEU A 172 -1.05 2.89 -12.17
N VAL A 173 -0.37 1.77 -12.44
CA VAL A 173 1.08 1.72 -12.64
C VAL A 173 1.51 2.60 -13.82
N GLU A 174 0.78 2.57 -14.94
CA GLU A 174 1.09 3.43 -16.07
C GLU A 174 0.97 4.91 -15.71
N SER A 175 -0.11 5.30 -15.02
CA SER A 175 -0.28 6.68 -14.53
C SER A 175 0.83 7.10 -13.57
N LEU A 176 1.28 6.21 -12.67
CA LEU A 176 2.39 6.51 -11.76
C LEU A 176 3.71 6.69 -12.52
N LYS A 177 3.98 5.87 -13.55
CA LYS A 177 5.16 6.02 -14.42
C LYS A 177 5.17 7.36 -15.16
N GLU A 178 4.04 7.75 -15.74
CA GLU A 178 3.91 9.04 -16.41
C GLU A 178 4.21 10.21 -15.47
N ARG A 179 3.71 10.16 -14.24
CA ARG A 179 3.93 11.19 -13.23
C ARG A 179 5.39 11.24 -12.78
N VAL A 180 6.04 10.10 -12.57
CA VAL A 180 7.47 10.03 -12.24
C VAL A 180 8.30 10.60 -13.40
N GLU A 181 8.00 10.24 -14.64
CA GLU A 181 8.69 10.76 -15.83
C GLU A 181 8.49 12.28 -15.98
N ALA A 182 7.30 12.79 -15.67
CA ALA A 182 7.02 14.23 -15.70
C ALA A 182 7.92 15.03 -14.75
N VAL A 183 8.31 14.46 -13.61
CA VAL A 183 9.28 15.07 -12.69
C VAL A 183 10.71 14.83 -13.17
N THR A 184 11.08 13.57 -13.38
CA THR A 184 12.49 13.19 -13.61
C THR A 184 13.05 13.71 -14.91
N SER A 185 12.24 13.83 -15.97
CA SER A 185 12.67 14.44 -17.24
C SER A 185 13.09 15.90 -17.08
N GLN A 186 12.48 16.63 -16.15
CA GLN A 186 12.82 18.04 -15.89
C GLN A 186 14.02 18.18 -14.95
N THR A 187 14.17 17.26 -13.97
CA THR A 187 15.24 17.32 -12.98
C THR A 187 16.56 16.68 -13.43
N ALA A 188 16.52 15.74 -14.40
CA ALA A 188 17.69 14.98 -14.85
C ALA A 188 18.81 15.86 -15.43
N SER A 189 18.47 17.01 -16.06
CA SER A 189 19.41 17.90 -16.71
C SER A 189 19.88 19.07 -15.82
N LEU A 190 19.38 19.15 -14.59
CA LEU A 190 19.73 20.23 -13.67
C LEU A 190 21.19 20.08 -13.21
N SER A 191 21.96 21.13 -13.40
CA SER A 191 23.37 21.23 -12.91
C SER A 191 23.41 21.71 -11.45
N ASP A 192 22.41 22.48 -11.05
CA ASP A 192 22.23 22.94 -9.67
C ASP A 192 21.28 22.00 -8.93
N ARG A 193 21.77 21.44 -7.83
CA ARG A 193 21.06 20.51 -6.97
C ARG A 193 21.12 21.00 -5.55
N PRO A 194 20.12 21.73 -5.08
CA PRO A 194 20.10 22.27 -3.73
C PRO A 194 20.37 21.20 -2.68
N ALA A 195 21.17 21.55 -1.68
CA ALA A 195 21.46 20.71 -0.53
C ALA A 195 20.22 20.61 0.37
N VAL A 196 19.68 19.42 0.53
CA VAL A 196 18.42 19.14 1.27
C VAL A 196 18.73 18.34 2.52
N PHE A 197 18.24 18.81 3.66
CA PHE A 197 18.17 18.05 4.91
C PHE A 197 16.74 17.61 5.16
N TYR A 198 16.54 16.32 5.40
CA TYR A 198 15.26 15.78 5.83
C TYR A 198 15.30 15.52 7.33
N GLU A 199 14.54 16.26 8.10
CA GLU A 199 14.39 16.04 9.54
C GLU A 199 13.31 15.01 9.79
N LEU A 200 13.72 13.84 10.27
CA LEU A 200 12.80 12.74 10.56
C LEU A 200 12.26 12.83 12.01
N ASP A 201 13.11 13.17 12.95
CA ASP A 201 12.79 13.34 14.38
C ASP A 201 13.78 14.30 15.01
N SER A 202 13.27 15.32 15.65
CA SER A 202 14.04 16.37 16.33
C SER A 202 13.80 16.42 17.84
N THR A 203 13.41 15.30 18.46
CA THR A 203 13.34 15.17 19.92
C THR A 203 14.66 15.62 20.59
N GLU A 204 15.79 15.36 19.92
CA GLU A 204 17.12 15.86 20.28
C GLU A 204 17.60 16.89 19.23
N PRO A 205 17.26 18.19 19.35
CA PRO A 205 17.58 19.18 18.32
C PRO A 205 19.07 19.38 18.00
N ASN A 206 19.98 18.97 18.89
CA ASN A 206 21.42 18.99 18.65
C ASN A 206 21.93 17.74 17.93
N ALA A 207 21.09 16.74 17.75
CA ALA A 207 21.38 15.50 17.07
C ALA A 207 20.10 14.90 16.47
N PRO A 208 19.40 15.62 15.53
CA PRO A 208 18.19 15.13 14.92
C PRO A 208 18.43 13.84 14.14
N TYR A 209 17.40 12.99 14.07
CA TYR A 209 17.39 11.84 13.17
C TYR A 209 17.10 12.30 11.73
N THR A 210 17.72 11.62 10.79
CA THR A 210 17.61 11.86 9.37
C THR A 210 17.65 10.56 8.57
N ALA A 211 17.34 10.66 7.29
CA ALA A 211 17.35 9.56 6.34
C ALA A 211 18.54 9.71 5.38
N GLY A 212 19.47 8.78 5.45
CA GLY A 212 20.66 8.73 4.60
C GLY A 212 20.49 7.86 3.35
N SER A 213 21.63 7.50 2.75
CA SER A 213 21.70 6.70 1.53
C SER A 213 20.97 5.34 1.68
N GLY A 214 20.26 4.94 0.63
CA GLY A 214 19.51 3.68 0.58
C GLY A 214 18.09 3.76 1.16
N THR A 215 17.65 4.94 1.60
CA THR A 215 16.27 5.20 2.01
C THR A 215 15.44 5.74 0.85
N PHE A 216 14.11 5.63 0.94
CA PHE A 216 13.22 6.27 -0.04
C PHE A 216 13.32 7.79 -0.01
N VAL A 217 13.56 8.38 1.15
CA VAL A 217 13.77 9.84 1.29
C VAL A 217 14.96 10.27 0.44
N ASP A 218 16.08 9.57 0.54
CA ASP A 218 17.29 9.83 -0.27
C ASP A 218 17.00 9.68 -1.77
N LEU A 219 16.34 8.58 -2.15
CA LEU A 219 15.93 8.34 -3.53
C LEU A 219 15.04 9.47 -4.07
N LEU A 220 14.01 9.86 -3.31
CA LEU A 220 13.04 10.87 -3.77
C LEU A 220 13.65 12.28 -3.83
N ILE A 221 14.50 12.65 -2.87
CA ILE A 221 15.27 13.91 -2.95
C ILE A 221 16.11 13.94 -4.24
N GLY A 222 16.81 12.83 -4.54
CA GLY A 222 17.61 12.71 -5.76
C GLY A 222 16.78 12.83 -7.05
N LEU A 223 15.64 12.14 -7.13
CA LEU A 223 14.72 12.21 -8.27
C LEU A 223 14.06 13.58 -8.41
N ALA A 224 13.78 14.23 -7.28
CA ALA A 224 13.25 15.60 -7.25
C ALA A 224 14.28 16.68 -7.62
N GLY A 225 15.54 16.30 -7.90
CA GLY A 225 16.59 17.22 -8.33
C GLY A 225 17.39 17.84 -7.17
N GLY A 226 17.22 17.38 -5.94
CA GLY A 226 18.01 17.79 -4.79
C GLY A 226 19.25 16.93 -4.56
N SER A 227 20.03 17.30 -3.54
CA SER A 227 21.17 16.55 -3.02
C SER A 227 20.96 16.34 -1.51
N ASN A 228 20.73 15.10 -1.10
CA ASN A 228 20.53 14.79 0.32
C ASN A 228 21.84 14.94 1.09
N VAL A 229 21.90 15.86 2.06
CA VAL A 229 23.12 16.07 2.88
C VAL A 229 23.48 14.84 3.72
N ALA A 230 22.50 14.05 4.08
CA ALA A 230 22.69 12.83 4.89
C ALA A 230 23.15 11.61 4.06
N SER A 231 23.26 11.71 2.73
CA SER A 231 23.68 10.59 1.85
C SER A 231 25.08 10.06 2.16
N VAL A 232 25.90 10.85 2.85
CA VAL A 232 27.28 10.50 3.27
C VAL A 232 27.36 9.78 4.61
N MET A 233 26.23 9.59 5.29
CA MET A 233 26.17 8.88 6.58
C MET A 233 26.39 7.38 6.39
N ASP A 234 27.01 6.73 7.38
CA ASP A 234 27.31 5.28 7.34
C ASP A 234 26.08 4.39 7.52
N SER A 235 24.95 4.98 7.97
CA SER A 235 23.70 4.26 8.22
C SER A 235 22.55 4.91 7.46
N PRO A 236 21.62 4.13 6.92
CA PRO A 236 20.39 4.65 6.28
C PRO A 236 19.55 5.51 7.21
N TRP A 237 19.54 5.17 8.51
CA TRP A 237 18.84 5.92 9.56
C TRP A 237 19.88 6.32 10.61
N ALA A 238 20.15 7.60 10.74
CA ALA A 238 21.23 8.09 11.59
C ALA A 238 20.84 9.39 12.30
N GLN A 239 21.50 9.66 13.41
CA GLN A 239 21.53 10.99 14.00
C GLN A 239 22.69 11.78 13.40
N ILE A 240 22.45 13.04 13.06
CA ILE A 240 23.47 13.98 12.59
C ILE A 240 23.71 15.02 13.68
N SER A 241 24.95 15.26 14.07
CA SER A 241 25.24 16.32 15.04
C SER A 241 24.97 17.70 14.42
N LEU A 242 24.57 18.66 15.27
CA LEU A 242 24.39 20.04 14.82
C LEU A 242 25.66 20.59 14.17
N GLU A 243 26.85 20.25 14.68
CA GLU A 243 28.13 20.69 14.09
C GLU A 243 28.30 20.18 12.65
N GLN A 244 27.96 18.89 12.40
CA GLN A 244 28.00 18.33 11.06
C GLN A 244 26.94 18.99 10.16
N LEU A 245 25.74 19.22 10.67
CA LEU A 245 24.64 19.85 9.92
C LEU A 245 25.01 21.29 9.52
N VAL A 246 25.64 22.06 10.43
CA VAL A 246 26.14 23.41 10.13
C VAL A 246 27.26 23.39 9.07
N ILE A 247 28.14 22.38 9.12
CA ILE A 247 29.22 22.23 8.10
C ILE A 247 28.64 21.88 6.74
N MET A 248 27.62 21.03 6.69
CA MET A 248 26.93 20.64 5.44
C MET A 248 26.06 21.75 4.88
N ASP A 249 25.63 22.68 5.71
CA ASP A 249 24.91 23.91 5.39
C ASP A 249 23.76 23.71 4.40
N PRO A 250 22.71 22.94 4.73
CA PRO A 250 21.60 22.69 3.82
C PRO A 250 20.91 23.99 3.39
N GLU A 251 20.51 24.04 2.13
CA GLU A 251 19.78 25.14 1.52
C GLU A 251 18.27 25.00 1.76
N ILE A 252 17.81 23.75 1.98
CA ILE A 252 16.42 23.39 2.23
C ILE A 252 16.34 22.42 3.38
N ILE A 253 15.37 22.61 4.28
CA ILE A 253 15.02 21.66 5.33
C ILE A 253 13.58 21.22 5.13
N LEU A 254 13.35 19.91 5.06
CA LEU A 254 12.02 19.28 5.02
C LEU A 254 11.72 18.65 6.38
N LEU A 255 10.64 19.08 7.03
CA LEU A 255 10.25 18.66 8.37
C LEU A 255 9.29 17.46 8.29
N GLY A 256 9.80 16.23 8.28
CA GLY A 256 9.03 15.01 8.35
C GLY A 256 8.27 14.86 9.68
N ASP A 257 8.81 15.46 10.74
CA ASP A 257 8.21 15.48 12.08
C ASP A 257 7.19 16.63 12.31
N SER A 258 6.83 17.35 11.25
CA SER A 258 5.86 18.45 11.32
C SER A 258 4.48 18.02 11.86
N ALA A 259 4.07 16.78 11.62
CA ALA A 259 2.84 16.22 12.16
C ALA A 259 2.84 16.12 13.71
N TYR A 260 4.02 16.14 14.32
CA TYR A 260 4.22 16.13 15.78
C TYR A 260 4.42 17.53 16.38
N GLY A 261 4.11 18.57 15.59
CA GLY A 261 4.10 19.96 16.06
C GLY A 261 5.40 20.73 15.85
N VAL A 262 6.35 20.17 15.10
CA VAL A 262 7.56 20.90 14.68
C VAL A 262 7.18 21.85 13.54
N THR A 263 7.58 23.12 13.69
CA THR A 263 7.26 24.19 12.73
C THR A 263 8.53 24.93 12.28
N PRO A 264 8.51 25.62 11.13
CA PRO A 264 9.63 26.45 10.68
C PRO A 264 10.08 27.47 11.76
N GLU A 265 9.14 28.05 12.49
CA GLU A 265 9.41 29.01 13.56
C GLU A 265 10.10 28.34 14.75
N SER A 266 9.68 27.11 15.10
CA SER A 266 10.34 26.34 16.17
C SER A 266 11.77 25.97 15.80
N VAL A 267 12.03 25.63 14.54
CA VAL A 267 13.39 25.36 14.03
C VAL A 267 14.24 26.62 14.05
N ALA A 268 13.72 27.75 13.59
CA ALA A 268 14.43 29.03 13.61
C ALA A 268 14.80 29.50 15.03
N ALA A 269 14.07 29.05 16.04
CA ALA A 269 14.33 29.38 17.45
C ALA A 269 15.36 28.44 18.12
N ARG A 270 15.83 27.39 17.44
CA ARG A 270 16.81 26.44 17.99
C ARG A 270 18.19 27.08 18.09
N PRO A 271 18.87 27.04 19.25
CA PRO A 271 20.21 27.60 19.39
C PRO A 271 21.21 26.91 18.43
N GLY A 272 21.99 27.70 17.70
CA GLY A 272 23.00 27.23 16.77
C GLY A 272 22.50 26.98 15.33
N TRP A 273 21.18 26.91 15.12
CA TRP A 273 20.58 26.70 13.79
C TRP A 273 20.50 27.97 12.95
N GLU A 274 20.61 29.14 13.57
CA GLU A 274 20.56 30.47 12.92
C GLU A 274 21.67 30.68 11.88
N THR A 275 22.69 29.84 11.87
CA THR A 275 23.81 29.89 10.90
C THR A 275 23.57 29.09 9.65
N ILE A 276 22.59 28.18 9.63
CA ILE A 276 22.24 27.31 8.51
C ILE A 276 21.54 28.12 7.42
N SER A 277 21.93 27.94 6.17
CA SER A 277 21.42 28.67 5.02
C SER A 277 19.89 28.53 4.86
N ALA A 278 19.35 27.33 5.03
CA ALA A 278 17.89 27.10 4.98
C ALA A 278 17.13 27.94 6.01
N VAL A 279 17.66 28.05 7.23
CA VAL A 279 17.03 28.83 8.31
C VAL A 279 17.11 30.33 8.02
N LYS A 280 18.28 30.83 7.58
CA LYS A 280 18.48 32.23 7.20
C LYS A 280 17.55 32.68 6.09
N ASN A 281 17.32 31.81 5.10
CA ASN A 281 16.57 32.11 3.90
C ASN A 281 15.07 31.79 4.04
N GLY A 282 14.64 31.19 5.16
CA GLY A 282 13.26 30.76 5.36
C GLY A 282 12.85 29.56 4.50
N SER A 283 13.82 28.75 4.06
CA SER A 283 13.62 27.54 3.25
C SER A 283 13.44 26.30 4.14
N VAL A 284 12.62 26.42 5.17
CA VAL A 284 12.26 25.33 6.10
C VAL A 284 10.77 25.04 5.87
N PHE A 285 10.45 23.81 5.45
CA PHE A 285 9.11 23.46 5.01
C PHE A 285 8.55 22.26 5.78
N PRO A 286 7.32 22.32 6.30
CA PRO A 286 6.61 21.15 6.77
C PRO A 286 6.45 20.14 5.62
N PHE A 287 6.65 18.86 5.94
CA PHE A 287 6.49 17.78 4.96
C PHE A 287 5.63 16.66 5.55
N ASN A 288 4.77 16.08 4.73
CA ASN A 288 3.98 14.92 5.15
C ASN A 288 4.83 13.65 5.01
N ASP A 289 5.36 13.14 6.13
CA ASP A 289 6.20 11.96 6.17
C ASP A 289 5.52 10.69 5.62
N ASP A 290 4.21 10.56 5.77
CA ASP A 290 3.46 9.42 5.21
C ASP A 290 3.66 9.23 3.70
N LEU A 291 4.04 10.27 2.98
CA LEU A 291 4.28 10.22 1.53
C LEU A 291 5.63 9.58 1.17
N VAL A 292 6.54 9.43 2.11
CA VAL A 292 7.89 8.92 1.87
C VAL A 292 8.28 7.74 2.77
N SER A 293 7.58 7.56 3.89
CA SER A 293 7.80 6.47 4.84
C SER A 293 6.92 5.25 4.59
N ARG A 294 5.88 5.38 3.75
CA ARG A 294 4.94 4.30 3.41
C ARG A 294 5.15 3.86 1.96
N PRO A 295 5.95 2.80 1.70
CA PRO A 295 6.21 2.36 0.34
C PRO A 295 4.93 1.91 -0.35
N GLY A 296 4.50 2.69 -1.35
CA GLY A 296 3.24 2.52 -2.04
C GLY A 296 2.99 3.61 -3.08
N PRO A 297 1.78 3.69 -3.66
CA PRO A 297 1.49 4.60 -4.77
C PRO A 297 1.64 6.07 -4.41
N ARG A 298 1.43 6.46 -3.13
CA ARG A 298 1.56 7.86 -2.69
C ARG A 298 3.00 8.38 -2.63
N MET A 299 4.01 7.50 -2.77
CA MET A 299 5.39 7.97 -2.89
C MET A 299 5.61 8.84 -4.14
N VAL A 300 4.78 8.67 -5.17
CA VAL A 300 4.80 9.57 -6.34
C VAL A 300 4.25 10.96 -5.97
N ASP A 301 3.25 11.04 -5.09
CA ASP A 301 2.79 12.33 -4.52
C ASP A 301 3.92 12.98 -3.71
N GLY A 302 4.68 12.18 -2.96
CA GLY A 302 5.87 12.61 -2.22
C GLY A 302 6.96 13.17 -3.13
N LEU A 303 7.26 12.48 -4.24
CA LEU A 303 8.20 12.96 -5.26
C LEU A 303 7.78 14.32 -5.84
N GLU A 304 6.53 14.45 -6.24
CA GLU A 304 6.00 15.70 -6.77
C GLU A 304 6.02 16.83 -5.72
N ALA A 305 5.69 16.52 -4.46
CA ALA A 305 5.74 17.50 -3.38
C ALA A 305 7.18 17.98 -3.12
N MET A 306 8.15 17.05 -3.07
CA MET A 306 9.57 17.41 -2.94
C MET A 306 10.04 18.25 -4.12
N ALA A 307 9.70 17.87 -5.36
CA ALA A 307 10.10 18.62 -6.55
C ALA A 307 9.59 20.09 -6.52
N ARG A 308 8.35 20.32 -6.05
CA ARG A 308 7.79 21.68 -5.88
C ARG A 308 8.51 22.49 -4.81
N LEU A 309 8.96 21.86 -3.73
CA LEU A 309 9.67 22.53 -2.65
C LEU A 309 11.13 22.81 -2.99
N ILE A 310 11.77 21.90 -3.73
CA ILE A 310 13.18 21.99 -4.11
C ILE A 310 13.36 22.94 -5.31
N HIS A 311 12.45 22.89 -6.29
CA HIS A 311 12.50 23.67 -7.53
C HIS A 311 11.17 24.39 -7.83
N PRO A 312 10.74 25.34 -6.97
CA PRO A 312 9.47 26.06 -7.16
C PRO A 312 9.41 26.89 -8.45
N GLU A 313 10.55 27.18 -9.07
CA GLU A 313 10.65 27.86 -10.36
C GLU A 313 10.28 26.96 -11.55
N ILE A 314 10.43 25.61 -11.39
CA ILE A 314 10.13 24.60 -12.41
C ILE A 314 8.73 24.02 -12.18
N PHE A 315 8.43 23.66 -10.94
CA PHE A 315 7.20 22.97 -10.55
C PHE A 315 6.26 23.92 -9.81
N LYS A 316 5.14 24.29 -10.44
CA LYS A 316 4.15 25.24 -9.91
C LYS A 316 2.96 24.55 -9.26
#